data_7e289b63266e446f0f5490960db81d89
#
_entry.id   7e289b63266e446f0f5490960db81d89
#
_cell.length_a   1.000
_cell.length_b   1.000
_cell.length_c   1.000
_cell.angle_alpha   90.00
_cell.angle_beta   90.00
_cell.angle_gamma   90.00
#
_symmetry.space_group_name_H-M   'P 1'
#
loop_
_entity.id
_entity.type
_entity.pdbx_description
1 polymer ?
#
loop_
_entity_poly.entity_id
_entity_poly.type
_entity_poly.pdbx_seq_one_letter_code
_entity_poly.pdbx_strand_id
1 'polypeptide(L)'
;MSQEKYRLVTRSDFDGLVCAVLLNELELIDDIKFVHPKDMQDGKIDISARDITTNLPYVPSAHLAFDHHESETIRITGDRANRIISPHAPSAARVVYGYYGGKKAFPNIADDMMDAVDKADSAQFSRDEILDPKGWVLLNYLMDSRTGLGRFREFRVSNYTLMMDLIKYCRDHGIDDILKLPDVKERVELYFEHAVKAGEQIQRCSTVHANLVVLDLRNEETIYATNRFMIYALFPQTNISIHVLWGVQKQNTVFATGKSILDRSSRTNIGELMLKYGGGGHHAAGTCQVENELADTKLKEIITHINIDG
;
A
#
# COMPACT_ATOMS: atom_id res chain seq x y z
N MET A 1 27.75 28.10 2.36
CA MET A 1 27.48 27.16 3.48
C MET A 1 26.68 26.01 2.88
N SER A 2 27.15 24.77 2.98
CA SER A 2 26.36 23.62 2.50
C SER A 2 25.09 23.55 3.35
N GLN A 3 23.93 23.49 2.70
CA GLN A 3 22.65 23.30 3.37
C GLN A 3 22.72 21.97 4.14
N GLU A 4 22.26 21.94 5.39
CA GLU A 4 22.18 20.71 6.17
C GLU A 4 21.21 19.75 5.47
N LYS A 5 21.64 18.50 5.24
CA LYS A 5 20.82 17.46 4.61
C LYS A 5 20.29 16.50 5.65
N TYR A 6 19.13 15.93 5.37
CA TYR A 6 18.41 15.06 6.27
C TYR A 6 18.36 13.62 5.72
N ARG A 7 18.12 12.65 6.61
CA ARG A 7 17.72 11.31 6.21
C ARG A 7 16.19 11.28 6.06
N LEU A 8 15.70 10.81 4.92
CA LEU A 8 14.29 10.50 4.75
C LEU A 8 14.00 9.11 5.34
N VAL A 9 13.01 9.02 6.22
CA VAL A 9 12.44 7.74 6.66
C VAL A 9 11.00 7.68 6.16
N THR A 10 10.69 6.70 5.31
CA THR A 10 9.40 6.62 4.63
C THR A 10 8.94 5.18 4.43
N ARG A 11 7.70 5.02 4.01
CA ARG A 11 7.14 3.71 3.69
C ARG A 11 7.61 3.24 2.31
N SER A 12 7.77 1.91 2.15
CA SER A 12 8.15 1.30 0.87
C SER A 12 6.91 1.06 0.00
N ASP A 13 6.33 2.15 -0.51
CA ASP A 13 5.21 2.16 -1.47
C ASP A 13 5.34 3.35 -2.42
N PHE A 14 4.37 3.53 -3.32
CA PHE A 14 4.43 4.58 -4.32
C PHE A 14 4.36 5.99 -3.72
N ASP A 15 3.59 6.21 -2.65
CA ASP A 15 3.53 7.49 -1.95
C ASP A 15 4.87 7.83 -1.28
N GLY A 16 5.49 6.86 -0.61
CA GLY A 16 6.85 7.03 -0.05
C GLY A 16 7.91 7.28 -1.12
N LEU A 17 7.80 6.63 -2.30
CA LEU A 17 8.68 6.90 -3.44
C LEU A 17 8.56 8.35 -3.90
N VAL A 18 7.33 8.82 -4.14
CA VAL A 18 7.11 10.19 -4.65
C VAL A 18 7.53 11.23 -3.60
N CYS A 19 7.31 10.99 -2.31
CA CYS A 19 7.89 11.82 -1.24
C CYS A 19 9.42 11.92 -1.37
N ALA A 20 10.10 10.81 -1.64
CA ALA A 20 11.55 10.80 -1.82
C ALA A 20 11.98 11.57 -3.09
N VAL A 21 11.24 11.44 -4.19
CA VAL A 21 11.48 12.21 -5.43
C VAL A 21 11.40 13.71 -5.14
N LEU A 22 10.33 14.17 -4.46
CA LEU A 22 10.11 15.57 -4.13
C LEU A 22 11.22 16.15 -3.23
N LEU A 23 11.57 15.45 -2.14
CA LEU A 23 12.59 15.91 -1.22
C LEU A 23 14.00 15.86 -1.82
N ASN A 24 14.25 14.94 -2.75
CA ASN A 24 15.50 14.87 -3.48
C ASN A 24 15.61 15.99 -4.53
N GLU A 25 14.51 16.37 -5.20
CA GLU A 25 14.47 17.52 -6.12
C GLU A 25 14.83 18.83 -5.41
N LEU A 26 14.45 18.98 -4.14
CA LEU A 26 14.83 20.12 -3.29
C LEU A 26 16.23 20.02 -2.69
N GLU A 27 16.98 18.95 -2.99
CA GLU A 27 18.29 18.63 -2.40
C GLU A 27 18.32 18.60 -0.87
N LEU A 28 17.17 18.30 -0.23
CA LEU A 28 17.00 18.27 1.23
C LEU A 28 17.50 16.99 1.87
N ILE A 29 17.62 15.89 1.12
CA ILE A 29 17.96 14.58 1.66
C ILE A 29 19.27 14.03 1.08
N ASP A 30 20.01 13.28 1.88
CA ASP A 30 21.24 12.58 1.49
C ASP A 30 21.21 11.08 1.78
N ASP A 31 20.22 10.62 2.56
CA ASP A 31 20.03 9.21 2.90
C ASP A 31 18.53 8.88 2.94
N ILE A 32 18.18 7.63 2.62
CA ILE A 32 16.78 7.17 2.58
C ILE A 32 16.68 5.81 3.25
N LYS A 33 15.71 5.69 4.17
CA LYS A 33 15.38 4.44 4.84
C LYS A 33 13.90 4.10 4.65
N PHE A 34 13.62 2.96 4.01
CA PHE A 34 12.27 2.42 3.94
C PHE A 34 11.96 1.58 5.17
N VAL A 35 10.82 1.83 5.80
CA VAL A 35 10.40 1.15 7.02
C VAL A 35 8.93 0.73 6.97
N HIS A 36 8.59 -0.24 7.80
CA HIS A 36 7.19 -0.64 7.98
C HIS A 36 6.53 0.24 9.05
N PRO A 37 5.29 0.75 8.86
CA PRO A 37 4.61 1.60 9.84
C PRO A 37 4.51 0.99 11.24
N LYS A 38 4.33 -0.33 11.34
CA LYS A 38 4.30 -1.04 12.62
C LYS A 38 5.61 -0.93 13.39
N ASP A 39 6.76 -1.01 12.71
CA ASP A 39 8.06 -0.89 13.36
C ASP A 39 8.31 0.53 13.87
N MET A 40 7.77 1.56 13.18
CA MET A 40 7.73 2.93 13.71
C MET A 40 6.88 3.03 14.99
N GLN A 41 5.66 2.47 14.98
CA GLN A 41 4.77 2.47 16.14
C GLN A 41 5.36 1.75 17.34
N ASP A 42 6.08 0.64 17.11
CA ASP A 42 6.72 -0.16 18.14
C ASP A 42 8.02 0.45 18.67
N GLY A 43 8.45 1.61 18.13
CA GLY A 43 9.69 2.28 18.55
C GLY A 43 10.97 1.55 18.15
N LYS A 44 10.91 0.65 17.15
CA LYS A 44 12.07 -0.11 16.66
C LYS A 44 12.97 0.69 15.72
N ILE A 45 12.51 1.85 15.28
CA ILE A 45 13.22 2.72 14.37
C ILE A 45 13.71 3.96 15.12
N ASP A 46 15.01 4.12 15.22
CA ASP A 46 15.61 5.31 15.82
C ASP A 46 15.38 6.52 14.91
N ILE A 47 14.67 7.51 15.45
CA ILE A 47 14.37 8.79 14.78
C ILE A 47 14.98 9.93 15.57
N SER A 48 15.60 10.86 14.87
CA SER A 48 16.33 12.00 15.40
C SER A 48 15.96 13.32 14.71
N ALA A 49 16.51 14.42 15.18
CA ALA A 49 16.36 15.73 14.52
C ALA A 49 17.02 15.81 13.12
N ARG A 50 17.75 14.77 12.69
CA ARG A 50 18.27 14.62 11.33
C ARG A 50 17.30 13.91 10.38
N ASP A 51 16.13 13.51 10.85
CA ASP A 51 15.19 12.72 10.06
C ASP A 51 13.97 13.54 9.62
N ILE A 52 13.63 13.46 8.34
CA ILE A 52 12.31 13.81 7.81
C ILE A 52 11.54 12.49 7.67
N THR A 53 10.33 12.42 8.21
CA THR A 53 9.47 11.25 8.07
C THR A 53 8.28 11.55 7.17
N THR A 54 7.90 10.61 6.29
CA THR A 54 6.72 10.76 5.42
C THR A 54 5.91 9.48 5.38
N ASN A 55 4.58 9.57 5.32
CA ASN A 55 3.65 8.43 5.21
C ASN A 55 3.85 7.38 6.34
N LEU A 56 4.16 7.85 7.54
CA LEU A 56 4.49 7.04 8.72
C LEU A 56 3.93 7.66 9.99
N PRO A 57 3.69 6.83 11.03
CA PRO A 57 3.30 7.32 12.35
C PRO A 57 4.27 8.38 12.89
N TYR A 58 3.71 9.46 13.45
CA TYR A 58 4.49 10.57 13.97
C TYR A 58 5.39 10.19 15.15
N VAL A 59 6.65 10.63 15.09
CA VAL A 59 7.62 10.54 16.19
C VAL A 59 8.15 11.94 16.53
N PRO A 60 8.06 12.41 17.79
CA PRO A 60 8.38 13.80 18.17
C PRO A 60 9.81 14.23 17.91
N SER A 61 10.77 13.30 17.88
CA SER A 61 12.20 13.59 17.65
C SER A 61 12.55 13.88 16.19
N ALA A 62 11.64 13.67 15.24
CA ALA A 62 11.86 13.97 13.83
C ALA A 62 12.06 15.49 13.60
N HIS A 63 12.88 15.86 12.62
CA HIS A 63 12.99 17.24 12.15
C HIS A 63 11.64 17.74 11.63
N LEU A 64 11.06 17.01 10.65
CA LEU A 64 9.70 17.23 10.14
C LEU A 64 9.03 15.87 9.92
N ALA A 65 7.72 15.83 10.09
CA ALA A 65 6.90 14.66 9.83
C ALA A 65 5.70 15.04 8.96
N PHE A 66 5.61 14.45 7.76
CA PHE A 66 4.53 14.68 6.82
C PHE A 66 3.60 13.47 6.76
N ASP A 67 2.31 13.68 6.93
CA ASP A 67 1.33 12.61 6.87
C ASP A 67 -0.05 13.13 6.44
N HIS A 68 -0.92 12.20 6.00
CA HIS A 68 -2.29 12.47 5.60
C HIS A 68 -3.31 11.52 6.26
N HIS A 69 -2.86 10.57 7.09
CA HIS A 69 -3.76 9.60 7.72
C HIS A 69 -4.61 10.23 8.82
N GLU A 70 -5.94 10.13 8.69
CA GLU A 70 -6.88 10.61 9.72
C GLU A 70 -6.66 9.95 11.07
N SER A 71 -6.29 8.67 11.11
CA SER A 71 -5.97 7.93 12.34
C SER A 71 -4.86 8.58 13.16
N GLU A 72 -3.92 9.28 12.52
CA GLU A 72 -2.85 9.99 13.22
C GLU A 72 -3.37 11.24 13.95
N THR A 73 -4.46 11.87 13.49
CA THR A 73 -5.08 13.00 14.19
C THR A 73 -5.81 12.55 15.45
N ILE A 74 -6.32 11.32 15.46
CA ILE A 74 -6.97 10.70 16.61
C ILE A 74 -5.90 10.22 17.61
N ARG A 75 -4.82 9.61 17.10
CA ARG A 75 -3.73 9.07 17.94
C ARG A 75 -2.96 10.17 18.67
N ILE A 76 -2.73 11.29 18.03
CA ILE A 76 -1.96 12.41 18.59
C ILE A 76 -2.76 13.69 18.45
N THR A 77 -3.27 14.17 19.58
CA THR A 77 -4.02 15.42 19.68
C THR A 77 -3.09 16.61 19.87
N GLY A 78 -3.53 17.79 19.38
CA GLY A 78 -2.85 19.06 19.50
C GLY A 78 -1.77 19.28 18.44
N ASP A 79 -1.46 20.55 18.22
CA ASP A 79 -0.49 20.99 17.21
C ASP A 79 0.94 20.72 17.68
N ARG A 80 1.79 20.37 16.72
CA ARG A 80 3.24 20.22 16.89
C ARG A 80 3.93 20.93 15.74
N ALA A 81 4.92 21.77 16.02
CA ALA A 81 5.58 22.58 15.02
C ALA A 81 6.26 21.78 13.89
N ASN A 82 6.69 20.55 14.21
CA ASN A 82 7.34 19.63 13.26
C ASN A 82 6.40 18.57 12.67
N ARG A 83 5.08 18.66 12.93
CA ARG A 83 4.08 17.74 12.42
C ARG A 83 3.20 18.43 11.39
N ILE A 84 3.39 18.08 10.14
CA ILE A 84 2.65 18.60 9.00
C ILE A 84 1.66 17.53 8.56
N ILE A 85 0.42 17.65 9.01
CA ILE A 85 -0.63 16.68 8.70
C ILE A 85 -1.79 17.34 7.97
N SER A 86 -2.28 16.68 6.91
CA SER A 86 -3.46 17.09 6.16
C SER A 86 -4.37 15.89 5.85
N PRO A 87 -5.35 15.57 6.71
CA PRO A 87 -6.20 14.38 6.54
C PRO A 87 -7.07 14.41 5.28
N HIS A 88 -7.23 15.57 4.66
CA HIS A 88 -7.96 15.71 3.39
C HIS A 88 -7.06 15.59 2.15
N ALA A 89 -5.75 15.54 2.33
CA ALA A 89 -4.83 15.30 1.22
C ALA A 89 -4.94 13.85 0.75
N PRO A 90 -4.93 13.59 -0.55
CA PRO A 90 -5.06 12.25 -1.11
C PRO A 90 -3.82 11.38 -0.89
N SER A 91 -2.65 11.99 -0.58
CA SER A 91 -1.37 11.30 -0.35
C SER A 91 -0.45 12.14 0.54
N ALA A 92 0.55 11.51 1.20
CA ALA A 92 1.59 12.26 1.92
C ALA A 92 2.49 13.04 0.95
N ALA A 93 2.70 12.53 -0.27
CA ALA A 93 3.39 13.25 -1.33
C ALA A 93 2.69 14.59 -1.65
N ARG A 94 1.35 14.62 -1.67
CA ARG A 94 0.58 15.86 -1.88
C ARG A 94 0.77 16.83 -0.70
N VAL A 95 0.92 16.34 0.52
CA VAL A 95 1.23 17.19 1.69
C VAL A 95 2.62 17.80 1.56
N VAL A 96 3.64 17.02 1.22
CA VAL A 96 5.00 17.49 0.95
C VAL A 96 5.00 18.54 -0.17
N TYR A 97 4.36 18.20 -1.30
CA TYR A 97 4.26 19.09 -2.45
C TYR A 97 3.64 20.45 -2.11
N GLY A 98 2.53 20.45 -1.38
CA GLY A 98 1.84 21.65 -0.96
C GLY A 98 2.65 22.49 0.04
N TYR A 99 3.28 21.85 1.02
CA TYR A 99 4.08 22.50 2.05
C TYR A 99 5.24 23.33 1.48
N TYR A 100 5.95 22.78 0.48
CA TYR A 100 7.07 23.48 -0.14
C TYR A 100 6.67 24.44 -1.27
N GLY A 101 5.39 24.59 -1.60
CA GLY A 101 4.89 25.62 -2.53
C GLY A 101 4.44 25.11 -3.89
N GLY A 102 4.18 23.81 -4.02
CA GLY A 102 3.56 23.21 -5.18
C GLY A 102 4.38 23.37 -6.47
N LYS A 103 3.71 23.58 -7.61
CA LYS A 103 4.36 23.70 -8.92
C LYS A 103 5.46 24.75 -8.99
N LYS A 104 5.39 25.79 -8.15
CA LYS A 104 6.42 26.84 -8.11
C LYS A 104 7.75 26.31 -7.56
N ALA A 105 7.71 25.43 -6.56
CA ALA A 105 8.90 24.81 -5.99
C ALA A 105 9.35 23.58 -6.79
N PHE A 106 8.43 22.94 -7.50
CA PHE A 106 8.63 21.71 -8.25
C PHE A 106 8.30 21.87 -9.75
N PRO A 107 8.96 22.80 -10.47
CA PRO A 107 8.62 23.07 -11.87
C PRO A 107 8.83 21.86 -12.80
N ASN A 108 9.80 21.00 -12.49
CA ASN A 108 10.17 19.84 -13.30
C ASN A 108 9.42 18.55 -12.93
N ILE A 109 8.74 18.52 -11.79
CA ILE A 109 7.96 17.34 -11.40
C ILE A 109 6.74 17.20 -12.30
N ALA A 110 6.56 16.01 -12.87
CA ALA A 110 5.48 15.68 -13.76
C ALA A 110 4.13 15.69 -13.03
N ASP A 111 3.14 16.40 -13.59
CA ASP A 111 1.82 16.52 -12.98
C ASP A 111 1.09 15.18 -12.98
N ASP A 112 1.29 14.35 -14.03
CA ASP A 112 0.71 13.01 -14.13
C ASP A 112 1.23 12.03 -13.05
N MET A 113 2.50 12.17 -12.61
CA MET A 113 3.03 11.42 -11.47
C MET A 113 2.33 11.84 -10.17
N MET A 114 2.13 13.13 -9.96
CA MET A 114 1.43 13.65 -8.76
C MET A 114 -0.04 13.21 -8.74
N ASP A 115 -0.72 13.23 -9.88
CA ASP A 115 -2.10 12.76 -10.00
C ASP A 115 -2.19 11.24 -9.80
N ALA A 116 -1.18 10.50 -10.27
CA ALA A 116 -1.12 9.05 -10.11
C ALA A 116 -0.89 8.62 -8.65
N VAL A 117 -0.01 9.29 -7.91
CA VAL A 117 0.20 8.96 -6.49
C VAL A 117 -1.05 9.27 -5.66
N ASP A 118 -1.73 10.37 -5.93
CA ASP A 118 -2.99 10.72 -5.28
C ASP A 118 -4.08 9.67 -5.52
N LYS A 119 -4.22 9.24 -6.80
CA LYS A 119 -5.14 8.17 -7.19
C LYS A 119 -4.80 6.85 -6.50
N ALA A 120 -3.53 6.49 -6.46
CA ALA A 120 -3.06 5.22 -5.93
C ALA A 120 -3.29 5.10 -4.42
N ASP A 121 -2.93 6.12 -3.67
CA ASP A 121 -3.03 6.09 -2.21
C ASP A 121 -4.47 6.22 -1.73
N SER A 122 -5.30 7.02 -2.42
CA SER A 122 -6.75 7.08 -2.18
C SER A 122 -7.55 5.89 -2.78
N ALA A 123 -6.87 4.95 -3.45
CA ALA A 123 -7.44 3.77 -4.09
C ALA A 123 -8.62 4.11 -5.03
N GLN A 124 -8.44 5.13 -5.90
CA GLN A 124 -9.46 5.59 -6.86
C GLN A 124 -9.26 4.98 -8.26
N PHE A 125 -9.02 3.68 -8.33
CA PHE A 125 -8.87 2.98 -9.60
C PHE A 125 -10.22 2.59 -10.20
N SER A 126 -10.33 2.74 -11.51
CA SER A 126 -11.44 2.18 -12.30
C SER A 126 -11.30 0.66 -12.45
N ARG A 127 -12.39 0.00 -12.84
CA ARG A 127 -12.37 -1.43 -13.14
C ARG A 127 -11.36 -1.78 -14.25
N ASP A 128 -11.28 -0.94 -15.29
CA ASP A 128 -10.36 -1.16 -16.39
C ASP A 128 -8.89 -1.02 -15.97
N GLU A 129 -8.56 -0.05 -15.11
CA GLU A 129 -7.22 0.10 -14.54
C GLU A 129 -6.82 -1.06 -13.60
N ILE A 130 -7.79 -1.75 -13.01
CA ILE A 130 -7.54 -2.96 -12.22
C ILE A 130 -7.24 -4.15 -13.14
N LEU A 131 -8.02 -4.31 -14.23
CA LEU A 131 -7.93 -5.45 -15.14
C LEU A 131 -6.75 -5.35 -16.12
N ASP A 132 -6.48 -4.15 -16.64
CA ASP A 132 -5.42 -3.87 -17.63
C ASP A 132 -4.64 -2.60 -17.23
N PRO A 133 -3.83 -2.67 -16.15
CA PRO A 133 -3.12 -1.50 -15.65
C PRO A 133 -2.04 -1.03 -16.63
N LYS A 134 -1.90 0.29 -16.78
CA LYS A 134 -0.94 0.96 -17.66
C LYS A 134 -0.25 2.11 -16.93
N GLY A 135 0.87 2.55 -17.46
CA GLY A 135 1.56 3.74 -16.99
C GLY A 135 1.85 3.70 -15.48
N TRP A 136 1.59 4.80 -14.81
CA TRP A 136 1.82 4.94 -13.37
C TRP A 136 1.00 3.95 -12.52
N VAL A 137 -0.20 3.57 -12.96
CA VAL A 137 -1.02 2.56 -12.24
C VAL A 137 -0.33 1.21 -12.24
N LEU A 138 0.26 0.81 -13.36
CA LEU A 138 1.05 -0.42 -13.43
C LEU A 138 2.27 -0.32 -12.52
N LEU A 139 3.04 0.78 -12.58
CA LEU A 139 4.21 0.97 -11.72
C LEU A 139 3.81 0.88 -10.23
N ASN A 140 2.72 1.52 -9.82
CA ASN A 140 2.20 1.41 -8.46
C ASN A 140 1.93 -0.05 -8.06
N TYR A 141 1.32 -0.86 -8.92
CA TYR A 141 1.07 -2.27 -8.62
C TYR A 141 2.36 -3.09 -8.55
N LEU A 142 3.37 -2.79 -9.37
CA LEU A 142 4.68 -3.45 -9.29
C LEU A 142 5.40 -3.17 -7.96
N MET A 143 5.19 -1.99 -7.39
CA MET A 143 5.80 -1.56 -6.13
C MET A 143 5.02 -1.99 -4.89
N ASP A 144 3.71 -2.24 -5.00
CA ASP A 144 2.89 -2.67 -3.88
C ASP A 144 3.28 -4.09 -3.45
N SER A 145 3.80 -4.25 -2.24
CA SER A 145 4.18 -5.55 -1.69
C SER A 145 3.04 -6.57 -1.68
N ARG A 146 1.79 -6.10 -1.63
CA ARG A 146 0.58 -6.93 -1.65
C ARG A 146 0.29 -7.56 -3.01
N THR A 147 0.87 -7.03 -4.09
CA THR A 147 0.85 -7.66 -5.42
C THR A 147 1.53 -9.03 -5.39
N GLY A 148 2.51 -9.21 -4.53
CA GLY A 148 3.15 -10.49 -4.28
C GLY A 148 4.33 -10.80 -5.20
N LEU A 149 4.81 -9.86 -6.02
CA LEU A 149 6.01 -10.03 -6.84
C LEU A 149 7.25 -10.37 -6.00
N GLY A 150 7.34 -9.88 -4.77
CA GLY A 150 8.44 -10.20 -3.86
C GLY A 150 8.55 -11.69 -3.44
N ARG A 151 7.56 -12.54 -3.75
CA ARG A 151 7.66 -14.00 -3.57
C ARG A 151 8.59 -14.63 -4.61
N PHE A 152 8.71 -13.99 -5.77
CA PHE A 152 9.53 -14.43 -6.89
C PHE A 152 10.84 -13.66 -6.84
N ARG A 153 11.90 -14.26 -6.32
CA ARG A 153 13.16 -13.57 -5.97
C ARG A 153 14.24 -13.64 -7.05
N GLU A 154 13.90 -14.06 -8.26
CA GLU A 154 14.84 -14.24 -9.38
C GLU A 154 15.06 -12.97 -10.19
N PHE A 155 14.83 -11.79 -9.61
CA PHE A 155 15.07 -10.52 -10.26
C PHE A 155 16.55 -10.12 -10.23
N ARG A 156 16.99 -9.42 -11.26
CA ARG A 156 18.38 -8.91 -11.41
C ARG A 156 18.82 -8.04 -10.25
N VAL A 157 17.91 -7.22 -9.73
CA VAL A 157 18.15 -6.37 -8.56
C VAL A 157 17.07 -6.60 -7.50
N SER A 158 17.41 -6.38 -6.24
CA SER A 158 16.44 -6.47 -5.15
C SER A 158 15.33 -5.41 -5.29
N ASN A 159 14.18 -5.63 -4.67
CA ASN A 159 13.11 -4.62 -4.63
C ASN A 159 13.57 -3.33 -3.94
N TYR A 160 14.43 -3.42 -2.93
CA TYR A 160 15.02 -2.25 -2.29
C TYR A 160 15.89 -1.45 -3.27
N THR A 161 16.78 -2.12 -4.01
CA THR A 161 17.63 -1.47 -5.03
C THR A 161 16.78 -0.81 -6.09
N LEU A 162 15.75 -1.51 -6.60
CA LEU A 162 14.83 -0.93 -7.57
C LEU A 162 14.12 0.33 -7.04
N MET A 163 13.66 0.31 -5.78
CA MET A 163 13.04 1.50 -5.17
C MET A 163 14.01 2.70 -5.17
N MET A 164 15.27 2.48 -4.81
CA MET A 164 16.30 3.52 -4.80
C MET A 164 16.59 4.06 -6.20
N ASP A 165 16.58 3.19 -7.21
CA ASP A 165 16.79 3.59 -8.60
C ASP A 165 15.57 4.32 -9.16
N LEU A 166 14.35 3.89 -8.83
CA LEU A 166 13.10 4.53 -9.24
C LEU A 166 12.98 5.98 -8.74
N ILE A 167 13.56 6.32 -7.59
CA ILE A 167 13.58 7.71 -7.10
C ILE A 167 14.27 8.63 -8.12
N LYS A 168 15.35 8.17 -8.74
CA LYS A 168 16.04 8.92 -9.79
C LYS A 168 15.29 8.86 -11.12
N TYR A 169 14.84 7.67 -11.50
CA TYR A 169 14.13 7.47 -12.78
C TYR A 169 12.83 8.27 -12.85
N CYS A 170 12.03 8.27 -11.79
CA CYS A 170 10.76 9.02 -11.73
C CYS A 170 10.96 10.53 -11.77
N ARG A 171 12.14 11.04 -11.38
CA ARG A 171 12.49 12.45 -11.53
C ARG A 171 12.82 12.81 -12.97
N ASP A 172 13.59 11.95 -13.64
CA ASP A 172 14.29 12.29 -14.89
C ASP A 172 13.62 11.72 -16.16
N HIS A 173 12.65 10.80 -16.02
CA HIS A 173 12.02 10.08 -17.14
C HIS A 173 10.50 10.05 -17.05
N GLY A 174 9.85 10.02 -18.22
CA GLY A 174 8.43 9.75 -18.33
C GLY A 174 8.12 8.28 -18.03
N ILE A 175 6.87 7.99 -17.65
CA ILE A 175 6.46 6.64 -17.23
C ILE A 175 6.69 5.57 -18.30
N ASP A 176 6.48 5.90 -19.59
CA ASP A 176 6.66 4.94 -20.68
C ASP A 176 8.12 4.49 -20.85
N ASP A 177 9.08 5.34 -20.49
CA ASP A 177 10.50 5.00 -20.51
C ASP A 177 10.91 4.24 -19.25
N ILE A 178 10.34 4.61 -18.10
CA ILE A 178 10.54 3.88 -16.82
C ILE A 178 10.10 2.42 -16.96
N LEU A 179 8.94 2.16 -17.56
CA LEU A 179 8.42 0.79 -17.74
C LEU A 179 9.27 -0.06 -18.70
N LYS A 180 10.12 0.56 -19.53
CA LYS A 180 11.07 -0.13 -20.43
C LYS A 180 12.43 -0.41 -19.79
N LEU A 181 12.76 0.20 -18.64
CA LEU A 181 14.00 -0.06 -17.93
C LEU A 181 14.13 -1.56 -17.62
N PRO A 182 15.27 -2.20 -17.82
CA PRO A 182 15.42 -3.65 -17.72
C PRO A 182 14.90 -4.23 -16.40
N ASP A 183 15.19 -3.55 -15.28
CA ASP A 183 14.81 -4.01 -13.92
C ASP A 183 13.33 -3.76 -13.60
N VAL A 184 12.66 -2.84 -14.28
CA VAL A 184 11.21 -2.64 -14.24
C VAL A 184 10.53 -3.62 -15.18
N LYS A 185 11.03 -3.75 -16.40
CA LYS A 185 10.46 -4.57 -17.47
C LYS A 185 10.34 -6.05 -17.05
N GLU A 186 11.34 -6.63 -16.40
CA GLU A 186 11.27 -8.01 -15.91
C GLU A 186 10.09 -8.22 -14.92
N ARG A 187 9.75 -7.21 -14.12
CA ARG A 187 8.60 -7.24 -13.22
C ARG A 187 7.28 -7.03 -13.95
N VAL A 188 7.27 -6.17 -14.97
CA VAL A 188 6.11 -5.99 -15.87
C VAL A 188 5.78 -7.32 -16.57
N GLU A 189 6.79 -7.98 -17.14
CA GLU A 189 6.63 -9.26 -17.83
C GLU A 189 6.07 -10.33 -16.88
N LEU A 190 6.64 -10.47 -15.69
CA LEU A 190 6.15 -11.42 -14.68
C LEU A 190 4.73 -11.08 -14.21
N TYR A 191 4.42 -9.79 -14.01
CA TYR A 191 3.08 -9.36 -13.60
C TYR A 191 2.03 -9.81 -14.63
N PHE A 192 2.25 -9.55 -15.92
CA PHE A 192 1.30 -9.92 -16.97
C PHE A 192 1.29 -11.43 -17.24
N GLU A 193 2.41 -12.13 -17.13
CA GLU A 193 2.42 -13.60 -17.18
C GLU A 193 1.53 -14.19 -16.08
N HIS A 194 1.56 -13.61 -14.89
CA HIS A 194 0.76 -14.06 -13.76
C HIS A 194 -0.70 -13.60 -13.82
N ALA A 195 -1.01 -12.51 -14.49
CA ALA A 195 -2.35 -11.89 -14.45
C ALA A 195 -3.48 -12.87 -14.85
N VAL A 196 -3.26 -13.65 -15.92
CA VAL A 196 -4.24 -14.66 -16.38
C VAL A 196 -4.39 -15.78 -15.34
N LYS A 197 -3.27 -16.36 -14.91
CA LYS A 197 -3.24 -17.44 -13.91
C LYS A 197 -3.86 -17.01 -12.58
N ALA A 198 -3.58 -15.77 -12.15
CA ALA A 198 -4.15 -15.17 -10.94
C ALA A 198 -5.67 -14.98 -11.07
N GLY A 199 -6.16 -14.51 -12.22
CA GLY A 199 -7.58 -14.37 -12.48
C GLY A 199 -8.31 -15.72 -12.39
N GLU A 200 -7.79 -16.77 -13.01
CA GLU A 200 -8.31 -18.14 -12.93
C GLU A 200 -8.25 -18.69 -11.50
N GLN A 201 -7.15 -18.45 -10.79
CA GLN A 201 -6.99 -18.85 -9.39
C GLN A 201 -8.00 -18.18 -8.49
N ILE A 202 -8.19 -16.84 -8.62
CA ILE A 202 -9.17 -16.11 -7.84
C ILE A 202 -10.58 -16.63 -8.11
N GLN A 203 -10.96 -16.89 -9.38
CA GLN A 203 -12.28 -17.42 -9.71
C GLN A 203 -12.50 -18.82 -9.12
N ARG A 204 -11.50 -19.71 -9.23
CA ARG A 204 -11.59 -21.09 -8.78
C ARG A 204 -11.60 -21.23 -7.26
N CYS A 205 -10.82 -20.40 -6.56
CA CYS A 205 -10.65 -20.46 -5.11
C CYS A 205 -11.61 -19.55 -4.33
N SER A 206 -12.55 -18.88 -5.02
CA SER A 206 -13.51 -17.97 -4.38
C SER A 206 -14.88 -18.59 -4.21
N THR A 207 -15.51 -18.26 -3.07
CA THR A 207 -16.93 -18.54 -2.80
C THR A 207 -17.63 -17.24 -2.41
N VAL A 208 -18.80 -16.96 -3.00
CA VAL A 208 -19.60 -15.79 -2.71
C VAL A 208 -20.62 -16.09 -1.61
N HIS A 209 -20.70 -15.20 -0.62
CA HIS A 209 -21.66 -15.25 0.50
C HIS A 209 -22.37 -13.87 0.59
N ALA A 210 -23.50 -13.74 -0.10
CA ALA A 210 -24.23 -12.48 -0.23
C ALA A 210 -23.33 -11.35 -0.78
N ASN A 211 -23.03 -10.33 0.04
CA ASN A 211 -22.17 -9.20 -0.33
C ASN A 211 -20.66 -9.44 -0.15
N LEU A 212 -20.29 -10.62 0.34
CA LEU A 212 -18.90 -10.99 0.66
C LEU A 212 -18.37 -12.03 -0.34
N VAL A 213 -17.12 -11.88 -0.78
CA VAL A 213 -16.35 -12.93 -1.46
C VAL A 213 -15.23 -13.44 -0.55
N VAL A 214 -15.15 -14.75 -0.38
CA VAL A 214 -14.09 -15.45 0.35
C VAL A 214 -13.16 -16.12 -0.65
N LEU A 215 -11.89 -15.73 -0.67
CA LEU A 215 -10.83 -16.32 -1.48
C LEU A 215 -9.94 -17.19 -0.58
N ASP A 216 -10.10 -18.53 -0.65
CA ASP A 216 -9.30 -19.46 0.13
C ASP A 216 -8.14 -20.01 -0.68
N LEU A 217 -6.94 -19.57 -0.36
CA LEU A 217 -5.68 -19.95 -1.03
C LEU A 217 -4.86 -20.96 -0.24
N ARG A 218 -5.38 -21.54 0.83
CA ARG A 218 -4.64 -22.50 1.67
C ARG A 218 -4.23 -23.78 0.95
N ASN A 219 -4.98 -24.16 -0.08
CA ASN A 219 -4.71 -25.36 -0.88
C ASN A 219 -3.87 -25.09 -2.14
N GLU A 220 -3.46 -23.85 -2.36
CA GLU A 220 -2.65 -23.47 -3.50
C GLU A 220 -1.16 -23.62 -3.19
N GLU A 221 -0.42 -24.28 -4.07
CA GLU A 221 1.04 -24.38 -3.98
C GLU A 221 1.71 -23.05 -4.33
N THR A 222 1.22 -22.42 -5.38
CA THR A 222 1.70 -21.10 -5.84
C THR A 222 0.58 -20.10 -5.80
N ILE A 223 0.79 -18.97 -5.09
CA ILE A 223 -0.10 -17.82 -5.14
C ILE A 223 0.45 -16.85 -6.16
N TYR A 224 -0.23 -16.71 -7.29
CA TYR A 224 0.20 -15.84 -8.39
C TYR A 224 0.13 -14.36 -8.02
N ALA A 225 1.09 -13.58 -8.55
CA ALA A 225 1.13 -12.15 -8.34
C ALA A 225 0.01 -11.45 -9.11
N THR A 226 -0.71 -10.57 -8.43
CA THR A 226 -1.72 -9.70 -9.03
C THR A 226 -2.02 -8.53 -8.08
N ASN A 227 -2.60 -7.44 -8.60
CA ASN A 227 -3.03 -6.37 -7.72
C ASN A 227 -4.18 -6.82 -6.82
N ARG A 228 -4.18 -6.34 -5.59
CA ARG A 228 -5.15 -6.75 -4.54
C ARG A 228 -6.61 -6.43 -4.84
N PHE A 229 -6.87 -5.59 -5.84
CA PHE A 229 -8.23 -5.16 -6.22
C PHE A 229 -8.85 -6.05 -7.29
N MET A 230 -8.06 -6.95 -7.90
CA MET A 230 -8.53 -7.86 -8.96
C MET A 230 -9.79 -8.62 -8.55
N ILE A 231 -9.89 -9.03 -7.29
CA ILE A 231 -11.05 -9.76 -6.76
C ILE A 231 -12.36 -8.96 -6.92
N TYR A 232 -12.34 -7.65 -6.76
CA TYR A 232 -13.53 -6.81 -6.90
C TYR A 232 -13.91 -6.57 -8.37
N ALA A 233 -12.95 -6.56 -9.27
CA ALA A 233 -13.20 -6.51 -10.71
C ALA A 233 -13.82 -7.81 -11.24
N LEU A 234 -13.46 -8.96 -10.65
CA LEU A 234 -13.98 -10.28 -11.01
C LEU A 234 -15.31 -10.61 -10.32
N PHE A 235 -15.55 -10.08 -9.11
CA PHE A 235 -16.79 -10.29 -8.33
C PHE A 235 -17.49 -8.96 -8.04
N PRO A 236 -17.99 -8.24 -9.06
CA PRO A 236 -18.54 -6.90 -8.91
C PRO A 236 -19.83 -6.84 -8.07
N GLN A 237 -20.46 -7.98 -7.81
CA GLN A 237 -21.62 -8.11 -6.93
C GLN A 237 -21.27 -8.11 -5.44
N THR A 238 -19.97 -8.04 -5.09
CA THR A 238 -19.50 -8.06 -3.70
C THR A 238 -18.84 -6.74 -3.32
N ASN A 239 -19.08 -6.29 -2.09
CA ASN A 239 -18.53 -5.03 -1.58
C ASN A 239 -17.44 -5.23 -0.51
N ILE A 240 -17.11 -6.49 -0.18
CA ILE A 240 -16.11 -6.88 0.81
C ILE A 240 -15.48 -8.23 0.45
N SER A 241 -14.22 -8.45 0.81
CA SER A 241 -13.52 -9.72 0.59
C SER A 241 -12.79 -10.19 1.84
N ILE A 242 -12.62 -11.51 1.95
CA ILE A 242 -11.70 -12.16 2.89
C ILE A 242 -10.75 -13.04 2.08
N HIS A 243 -9.44 -12.81 2.20
CA HIS A 243 -8.42 -13.72 1.71
C HIS A 243 -7.98 -14.62 2.86
N VAL A 244 -8.12 -15.93 2.69
CA VAL A 244 -7.74 -16.97 3.66
C VAL A 244 -6.40 -17.54 3.24
N LEU A 245 -5.38 -17.37 4.07
CA LEU A 245 -3.98 -17.69 3.76
C LEU A 245 -3.34 -18.43 4.92
N TRP A 246 -2.33 -19.23 4.63
CA TRP A 246 -1.45 -19.72 5.68
C TRP A 246 -0.56 -18.58 6.19
N GLY A 247 -0.38 -18.48 7.49
CA GLY A 247 0.68 -17.67 8.10
C GLY A 247 2.07 -18.28 7.85
N VAL A 248 3.10 -17.63 8.39
CA VAL A 248 4.50 -18.06 8.23
C VAL A 248 4.64 -19.52 8.66
N GLN A 249 5.23 -20.35 7.79
CA GLN A 249 5.42 -21.80 8.02
C GLN A 249 4.12 -22.55 8.38
N LYS A 250 2.97 -22.03 7.96
CA LYS A 250 1.63 -22.59 8.25
C LYS A 250 1.31 -22.72 9.75
N GLN A 251 1.93 -21.90 10.60
CA GLN A 251 1.70 -21.94 12.05
C GLN A 251 0.32 -21.45 12.49
N ASN A 252 -0.36 -20.69 11.64
CA ASN A 252 -1.73 -20.19 11.85
C ASN A 252 -2.40 -19.92 10.50
N THR A 253 -3.69 -19.60 10.55
CA THR A 253 -4.45 -19.12 9.40
C THR A 253 -4.64 -17.60 9.50
N VAL A 254 -4.38 -16.90 8.42
CA VAL A 254 -4.54 -15.44 8.30
C VAL A 254 -5.83 -15.13 7.54
N PHE A 255 -6.66 -14.25 8.10
CA PHE A 255 -7.79 -13.63 7.40
C PHE A 255 -7.42 -12.18 7.08
N ALA A 256 -7.20 -11.89 5.80
CA ALA A 256 -6.97 -10.54 5.30
C ALA A 256 -8.26 -10.02 4.66
N THR A 257 -8.90 -9.05 5.31
CA THR A 257 -10.23 -8.56 4.95
C THR A 257 -10.13 -7.14 4.41
N GLY A 258 -10.86 -6.84 3.34
CA GLY A 258 -10.90 -5.52 2.72
C GLY A 258 -12.24 -5.18 2.13
N LYS A 259 -12.59 -3.90 2.09
CA LYS A 259 -13.75 -3.39 1.34
C LYS A 259 -13.40 -3.18 -0.12
N SER A 260 -14.40 -3.35 -0.98
CA SER A 260 -14.29 -2.99 -2.39
C SER A 260 -14.02 -1.50 -2.57
N ILE A 261 -13.14 -1.19 -3.51
CA ILE A 261 -12.93 0.20 -3.95
C ILE A 261 -13.90 0.59 -5.09
N LEU A 262 -14.51 -0.41 -5.74
CA LEU A 262 -15.48 -0.23 -6.81
C LEU A 262 -16.92 -0.09 -6.28
N ASP A 263 -17.24 -0.84 -5.23
CA ASP A 263 -18.51 -0.73 -4.49
C ASP A 263 -18.21 -0.46 -3.00
N ARG A 264 -18.33 0.78 -2.57
CA ARG A 264 -18.02 1.23 -1.21
C ARG A 264 -19.22 1.16 -0.26
N SER A 265 -20.25 0.39 -0.59
CA SER A 265 -21.51 0.32 0.17
C SER A 265 -21.44 -0.50 1.47
N SER A 266 -20.38 -1.34 1.66
CA SER A 266 -20.25 -2.16 2.87
C SER A 266 -20.25 -1.32 4.16
N ARG A 267 -21.11 -1.69 5.12
CA ARG A 267 -21.23 -1.03 6.43
C ARG A 267 -20.34 -1.61 7.52
N THR A 268 -19.72 -2.77 7.29
CA THR A 268 -18.86 -3.42 8.26
C THR A 268 -17.65 -2.55 8.63
N ASN A 269 -17.40 -2.33 9.91
CA ASN A 269 -16.13 -1.79 10.39
C ASN A 269 -15.10 -2.95 10.51
N ILE A 270 -14.24 -3.09 9.49
CA ILE A 270 -13.31 -4.23 9.44
C ILE A 270 -12.31 -4.20 10.59
N GLY A 271 -11.78 -3.01 10.96
CA GLY A 271 -10.83 -2.90 12.06
C GLY A 271 -11.40 -3.40 13.38
N GLU A 272 -12.63 -3.02 13.72
CA GLU A 272 -13.34 -3.49 14.91
C GLU A 272 -13.65 -4.99 14.83
N LEU A 273 -14.06 -5.47 13.65
CA LEU A 273 -14.34 -6.89 13.46
C LEU A 273 -13.08 -7.72 13.67
N MET A 274 -11.96 -7.38 13.03
CA MET A 274 -10.70 -8.12 13.17
C MET A 274 -10.16 -8.08 14.60
N LEU A 275 -10.37 -6.98 15.33
CA LEU A 275 -9.96 -6.85 16.73
C LEU A 275 -10.63 -7.89 17.65
N LYS A 276 -11.89 -8.28 17.37
CA LYS A 276 -12.61 -9.34 18.12
C LYS A 276 -11.93 -10.70 18.00
N TYR A 277 -11.11 -10.90 16.96
CA TYR A 277 -10.35 -12.13 16.69
C TYR A 277 -8.85 -11.96 16.94
N GLY A 278 -8.46 -11.00 17.78
CA GLY A 278 -7.05 -10.78 18.15
C GLY A 278 -6.20 -10.09 17.08
N GLY A 279 -6.84 -9.56 16.05
CA GLY A 279 -6.19 -8.82 14.97
C GLY A 279 -6.35 -7.31 15.11
N GLY A 280 -6.46 -6.61 13.96
CA GLY A 280 -6.68 -5.17 13.91
C GLY A 280 -6.73 -4.65 12.49
N GLY A 281 -6.86 -3.35 12.35
CA GLY A 281 -6.93 -2.69 11.06
C GLY A 281 -7.59 -1.32 11.14
N HIS A 282 -8.05 -0.88 9.99
CA HIS A 282 -8.82 0.35 9.80
C HIS A 282 -10.26 0.01 9.40
N HIS A 283 -11.11 1.03 9.32
CA HIS A 283 -12.51 0.86 8.92
C HIS A 283 -12.69 0.06 7.60
N ALA A 284 -11.78 0.21 6.64
CA ALA A 284 -11.89 -0.39 5.30
C ALA A 284 -11.03 -1.65 5.08
N ALA A 285 -10.09 -1.96 5.96
CA ALA A 285 -9.20 -3.12 5.82
C ALA A 285 -8.60 -3.54 7.16
N GLY A 286 -8.40 -4.85 7.33
CA GLY A 286 -7.81 -5.40 8.55
C GLY A 286 -7.42 -6.86 8.37
N THR A 287 -6.68 -7.37 9.36
CA THR A 287 -6.24 -8.75 9.39
C THR A 287 -6.35 -9.32 10.79
N CYS A 288 -6.62 -10.62 10.89
CA CYS A 288 -6.41 -11.38 12.11
C CYS A 288 -5.71 -12.71 11.79
N GLN A 289 -5.13 -13.31 12.81
CA GLN A 289 -4.49 -14.62 12.76
C GLN A 289 -5.17 -15.51 13.78
N VAL A 290 -5.60 -16.68 13.35
CA VAL A 290 -6.32 -17.66 14.18
C VAL A 290 -5.61 -19.00 14.16
N GLU A 291 -5.79 -19.80 15.20
CA GLU A 291 -5.32 -21.18 15.24
C GLU A 291 -5.94 -21.99 14.10
N ASN A 292 -5.16 -22.88 13.49
CA ASN A 292 -5.57 -23.61 12.30
C ASN A 292 -6.84 -24.45 12.55
N GLU A 293 -6.95 -25.06 13.73
CA GLU A 293 -8.08 -25.90 14.13
C GLU A 293 -9.38 -25.12 14.28
N LEU A 294 -9.27 -23.81 14.57
CA LEU A 294 -10.42 -22.92 14.75
C LEU A 294 -10.77 -22.14 13.48
N ALA A 295 -9.91 -22.18 12.44
CA ALA A 295 -10.00 -21.29 11.29
C ALA A 295 -11.36 -21.36 10.58
N ASP A 296 -11.85 -22.56 10.29
CA ASP A 296 -13.12 -22.70 9.56
C ASP A 296 -14.34 -22.27 10.40
N THR A 297 -14.29 -22.48 11.72
CA THR A 297 -15.33 -22.01 12.64
C THR A 297 -15.34 -20.49 12.72
N LYS A 298 -14.15 -19.88 12.89
CA LYS A 298 -14.01 -18.41 12.96
C LYS A 298 -14.35 -17.75 11.62
N LEU A 299 -14.01 -18.35 10.50
CA LEU A 299 -14.40 -17.86 9.19
C LEU A 299 -15.95 -17.79 9.05
N LYS A 300 -16.67 -18.83 9.48
CA LYS A 300 -18.15 -18.84 9.46
C LYS A 300 -18.75 -17.76 10.34
N GLU A 301 -18.20 -17.52 11.54
CA GLU A 301 -18.61 -16.45 12.43
C GLU A 301 -18.43 -15.07 11.75
N ILE A 302 -17.27 -14.83 11.12
CA ILE A 302 -16.96 -13.58 10.41
C ILE A 302 -17.88 -13.37 9.22
N ILE A 303 -18.12 -14.42 8.39
CA ILE A 303 -19.05 -14.37 7.26
C ILE A 303 -20.45 -13.96 7.74
N THR A 304 -20.94 -14.60 8.82
CA THR A 304 -22.25 -14.29 9.39
C THR A 304 -22.34 -12.84 9.84
N HIS A 305 -21.32 -12.33 10.51
CA HIS A 305 -21.26 -10.93 10.96
C HIS A 305 -21.32 -9.95 9.80
N ILE A 306 -20.48 -10.16 8.77
CA ILE A 306 -20.42 -9.30 7.57
C ILE A 306 -21.77 -9.29 6.83
N ASN A 307 -22.40 -10.44 6.68
CA ASN A 307 -23.71 -10.53 5.99
C ASN A 307 -24.84 -9.86 6.77
N ILE A 308 -24.74 -9.74 8.11
CA ILE A 308 -25.70 -8.99 8.92
C ILE A 308 -25.51 -7.49 8.76
N ASP A 309 -24.26 -7.05 8.68
CA ASP A 309 -23.94 -5.61 8.51
C ASP A 309 -24.36 -5.09 7.12
N GLY A 310 -24.19 -5.88 6.06
CA GLY A 310 -24.56 -5.56 4.67
C GLY A 310 -23.52 -4.80 3.87
#